data_65b608da6748a3b1183ae8e402e6a53c
#
_entry.id   65b608da6748a3b1183ae8e402e6a53c
#
_cell.length_a   1.000
_cell.length_b   1.000
_cell.length_c   1.000
_cell.angle_alpha   90.00
_cell.angle_beta   90.00
_cell.angle_gamma   90.00
#
_symmetry.space_group_name_H-M   'P 1'
#
loop_
_entity.id
_entity.type
_entity.pdbx_description
1 polymer ?
#
loop_
_entity_poly.entity_id
_entity_poly.type
_entity_poly.pdbx_seq_one_letter_code
_entity_poly.pdbx_strand_id
1 'polypeptide(L)'
;MISKEDIIKRFVGYVTVDTESDPESDTTPSTAKQWDLANALVDELKAIGLEEVTIDKHAYIMATLPSNVDHEVPTIGFISHFDTTPDFTGANVKPQIIDKYDGKDIILNKEENIVLSPDYFEDLLLYKGQTLITTDGTTLLGADDKAGITEIVSAMEYLVANPQIKHGKIRVGFTPDEEIGRGAHKFDVEKFGADWAYTMDGSQIGELEYENFNAAGAVVKVKGKIVHPGYAKGKMVNSMYIATEFINSLPRLETPEHTEGYQGFFHLYSISGEVEETVLEYIIRDHDLGHFEARKEMMQKLTDELNAQYEREVVTIEIKDQYFNMKEKVEPVMHIVDIAEEAMKQLNIKPLIKAIRGGTDGSQLSYMGLPCPNIFAGGHNFHGRYEYVPVESMIKATEVICKIAEITAEQNK
;
A
#
# COMPACT_ATOMS: atom_id res chain seq x y z
N MET A 1 -7.41 -1.84 28.82
CA MET A 1 -6.07 -1.84 28.16
C MET A 1 -6.12 -2.92 27.09
N ILE A 2 -5.69 -2.63 25.87
CA ILE A 2 -5.62 -3.59 24.79
C ILE A 2 -4.62 -4.69 25.17
N SER A 3 -5.02 -5.95 25.01
CA SER A 3 -4.20 -7.10 25.44
C SER A 3 -3.13 -7.38 24.36
N LYS A 4 -1.89 -7.45 24.79
CA LYS A 4 -0.76 -7.82 23.93
C LYS A 4 -0.90 -9.24 23.38
N GLU A 5 -1.34 -10.17 24.22
CA GLU A 5 -1.56 -11.56 23.86
C GLU A 5 -2.65 -11.71 22.81
N ASP A 6 -3.72 -10.92 22.90
CA ASP A 6 -4.82 -10.96 21.92
C ASP A 6 -4.40 -10.38 20.59
N ILE A 7 -3.63 -9.29 20.56
CA ILE A 7 -3.02 -8.72 19.34
C ILE A 7 -2.13 -9.77 18.66
N ILE A 8 -1.21 -10.39 19.40
CA ILE A 8 -0.32 -11.42 18.84
C ILE A 8 -1.13 -12.58 18.27
N LYS A 9 -2.10 -13.09 19.04
CA LYS A 9 -2.92 -14.23 18.62
C LYS A 9 -3.71 -13.92 17.35
N ARG A 10 -4.32 -12.75 17.29
CA ARG A 10 -5.11 -12.31 16.11
C ARG A 10 -4.22 -12.16 14.89
N PHE A 11 -3.14 -11.43 15.02
CA PHE A 11 -2.18 -11.19 13.93
C PHE A 11 -1.59 -12.51 13.40
N VAL A 12 -1.09 -13.39 14.28
CA VAL A 12 -0.57 -14.71 13.90
C VAL A 12 -1.64 -15.54 13.20
N GLY A 13 -2.89 -15.46 13.65
CA GLY A 13 -4.02 -16.13 12.99
C GLY A 13 -4.21 -15.66 11.55
N TYR A 14 -4.12 -14.36 11.29
CA TYR A 14 -4.31 -13.80 9.95
C TYR A 14 -3.14 -14.06 9.00
N VAL A 15 -1.90 -13.89 9.45
CA VAL A 15 -0.73 -14.05 8.57
C VAL A 15 -0.49 -15.50 8.15
N THR A 16 -1.04 -16.47 8.87
CA THR A 16 -0.95 -17.89 8.49
C THR A 16 -1.93 -18.29 7.39
N VAL A 17 -2.87 -17.42 7.02
CA VAL A 17 -3.77 -17.61 5.87
C VAL A 17 -3.12 -17.03 4.63
N ASP A 18 -2.93 -17.85 3.59
CA ASP A 18 -2.41 -17.39 2.30
C ASP A 18 -3.47 -16.58 1.55
N THR A 19 -3.13 -15.34 1.22
CA THR A 19 -4.02 -14.39 0.53
C THR A 19 -3.33 -13.64 -0.61
N GLU A 20 -2.23 -14.21 -1.15
CA GLU A 20 -1.46 -13.61 -2.25
C GLU A 20 -2.36 -13.28 -3.45
N SER A 21 -2.27 -12.07 -3.94
CA SER A 21 -2.95 -11.58 -5.15
C SER A 21 -2.23 -12.02 -6.43
N ASP A 22 -2.91 -11.90 -7.58
CA ASP A 22 -2.39 -12.30 -8.89
C ASP A 22 -2.65 -11.18 -9.91
N PRO A 23 -1.61 -10.46 -10.37
CA PRO A 23 -1.75 -9.38 -11.34
C PRO A 23 -2.24 -9.84 -12.72
N GLU A 24 -2.03 -11.12 -13.07
CA GLU A 24 -2.44 -11.68 -14.36
C GLU A 24 -3.92 -12.11 -14.37
N SER A 25 -4.58 -12.12 -13.21
CA SER A 25 -6.00 -12.49 -13.11
C SER A 25 -6.91 -11.32 -13.49
N ASP A 26 -7.99 -11.63 -14.23
CA ASP A 26 -9.05 -10.68 -14.57
C ASP A 26 -10.20 -10.65 -13.54
N THR A 27 -10.12 -11.46 -12.50
CA THR A 27 -11.16 -11.55 -11.46
C THR A 27 -10.90 -10.58 -10.30
N THR A 28 -11.92 -10.34 -9.45
CA THR A 28 -11.80 -9.69 -8.15
C THR A 28 -12.61 -10.49 -7.13
N PRO A 29 -12.02 -11.03 -6.05
CA PRO A 29 -10.57 -11.02 -5.82
C PRO A 29 -9.81 -11.76 -6.92
N SER A 30 -8.54 -11.39 -7.10
CA SER A 30 -7.67 -11.94 -8.13
C SER A 30 -7.36 -13.43 -7.90
N THR A 31 -7.38 -13.87 -6.64
CA THR A 31 -7.21 -15.28 -6.26
C THR A 31 -8.33 -15.76 -5.35
N ALA A 32 -8.68 -17.04 -5.49
CA ALA A 32 -9.73 -17.65 -4.66
C ALA A 32 -9.33 -17.79 -3.18
N LYS A 33 -8.03 -17.89 -2.89
CA LYS A 33 -7.50 -18.05 -1.52
C LYS A 33 -7.76 -16.82 -0.62
N GLN A 34 -7.98 -15.65 -1.20
CA GLN A 34 -8.36 -14.45 -0.45
C GLN A 34 -9.72 -14.60 0.28
N TRP A 35 -10.62 -15.42 -0.24
CA TRP A 35 -11.91 -15.70 0.40
C TRP A 35 -11.79 -16.39 1.75
N ASP A 36 -10.72 -17.12 2.02
CA ASP A 36 -10.55 -17.84 3.28
C ASP A 36 -10.41 -16.86 4.45
N LEU A 37 -9.56 -15.86 4.32
CA LEU A 37 -9.44 -14.80 5.33
C LEU A 37 -10.66 -13.88 5.34
N ALA A 38 -11.20 -13.53 4.17
CA ALA A 38 -12.36 -12.65 4.07
C ALA A 38 -13.57 -13.23 4.82
N ASN A 39 -13.87 -14.52 4.67
CA ASN A 39 -14.96 -15.16 5.40
C ASN A 39 -14.69 -15.23 6.91
N ALA A 40 -13.46 -15.53 7.33
CA ALA A 40 -13.08 -15.54 8.73
C ALA A 40 -13.26 -14.16 9.40
N LEU A 41 -12.90 -13.09 8.69
CA LEU A 41 -13.10 -11.71 9.16
C LEU A 41 -14.60 -11.36 9.31
N VAL A 42 -15.44 -11.77 8.38
CA VAL A 42 -16.90 -11.59 8.49
C VAL A 42 -17.45 -12.27 9.75
N ASP A 43 -17.04 -13.49 10.02
CA ASP A 43 -17.48 -14.23 11.19
C ASP A 43 -16.96 -13.59 12.49
N GLU A 44 -15.71 -13.12 12.50
CA GLU A 44 -15.13 -12.43 13.67
C GLU A 44 -15.81 -11.09 13.96
N LEU A 45 -16.06 -10.25 12.94
CA LEU A 45 -16.78 -8.98 13.10
C LEU A 45 -18.20 -9.17 13.66
N LYS A 46 -18.90 -10.22 13.20
CA LYS A 46 -20.22 -10.60 13.76
C LYS A 46 -20.11 -11.06 15.21
N ALA A 47 -19.10 -11.85 15.54
CA ALA A 47 -18.87 -12.35 16.91
C ALA A 47 -18.54 -11.22 17.89
N ILE A 48 -17.82 -10.19 17.46
CA ILE A 48 -17.56 -8.96 18.23
C ILE A 48 -18.85 -8.17 18.49
N GLY A 49 -19.85 -8.31 17.61
CA GLY A 49 -21.13 -7.62 17.73
C GLY A 49 -21.28 -6.39 16.85
N LEU A 50 -20.49 -6.27 15.77
CA LEU A 50 -20.70 -5.24 14.77
C LEU A 50 -21.98 -5.49 13.98
N GLU A 51 -22.63 -4.41 13.56
CA GLU A 51 -23.84 -4.44 12.75
C GLU A 51 -23.53 -4.30 11.26
N GLU A 52 -24.52 -4.58 10.40
CA GLU A 52 -24.42 -4.44 8.95
C GLU A 52 -23.18 -5.14 8.35
N VAL A 53 -22.73 -6.24 8.96
CA VAL A 53 -21.58 -6.99 8.46
C VAL A 53 -21.94 -7.68 7.15
N THR A 54 -21.34 -7.23 6.06
CA THR A 54 -21.59 -7.72 4.71
C THR A 54 -20.27 -8.06 4.01
N ILE A 55 -20.33 -9.04 3.13
CA ILE A 55 -19.28 -9.32 2.13
C ILE A 55 -19.98 -9.38 0.78
N ASP A 56 -19.41 -8.72 -0.21
CA ASP A 56 -19.98 -8.72 -1.55
C ASP A 56 -19.38 -9.82 -2.46
N LYS A 57 -19.85 -9.90 -3.68
CA LYS A 57 -19.37 -10.89 -4.67
C LYS A 57 -17.91 -10.69 -5.10
N HIS A 58 -17.30 -9.61 -4.71
CA HIS A 58 -15.91 -9.25 -4.99
C HIS A 58 -15.05 -9.29 -3.72
N ALA A 59 -15.57 -9.87 -2.63
CA ALA A 59 -14.92 -10.00 -1.34
C ALA A 59 -14.69 -8.67 -0.58
N TYR A 60 -15.30 -7.55 -0.97
CA TYR A 60 -15.29 -6.35 -0.14
C TYR A 60 -16.13 -6.56 1.11
N ILE A 61 -15.50 -6.35 2.27
CA ILE A 61 -16.16 -6.49 3.56
C ILE A 61 -16.47 -5.10 4.09
N MET A 62 -17.70 -4.92 4.59
CA MET A 62 -18.12 -3.72 5.28
C MET A 62 -18.86 -4.07 6.56
N ALA A 63 -18.62 -3.30 7.62
CA ALA A 63 -19.29 -3.44 8.90
C ALA A 63 -19.50 -2.09 9.57
N THR A 64 -20.40 -2.04 10.56
CA THR A 64 -20.73 -0.84 11.33
C THR A 64 -20.57 -1.09 12.82
N LEU A 65 -19.87 -0.21 13.51
CA LEU A 65 -20.01 -0.01 14.94
C LEU A 65 -20.97 1.18 15.15
N PRO A 66 -22.19 0.98 15.71
CA PRO A 66 -23.15 2.05 15.92
C PRO A 66 -22.62 3.13 16.87
N SER A 67 -23.08 4.38 16.67
CA SER A 67 -22.78 5.47 17.61
C SER A 67 -23.27 5.16 19.02
N ASN A 68 -22.50 5.55 20.03
CA ASN A 68 -22.88 5.46 21.44
C ASN A 68 -23.10 6.85 22.10
N VAL A 69 -23.24 7.89 21.26
CA VAL A 69 -23.63 9.26 21.69
C VAL A 69 -25.00 9.64 21.15
N ASP A 70 -25.63 10.65 21.75
CA ASP A 70 -26.98 11.10 21.45
C ASP A 70 -27.07 12.40 20.61
N HIS A 71 -25.93 12.87 20.13
CA HIS A 71 -25.80 14.02 19.23
C HIS A 71 -25.18 13.61 17.88
N GLU A 72 -25.34 14.47 16.88
CA GLU A 72 -24.79 14.23 15.56
C GLU A 72 -23.26 14.28 15.59
N VAL A 73 -22.63 13.25 15.04
CA VAL A 73 -21.19 13.12 14.88
C VAL A 73 -20.92 12.59 13.48
N PRO A 74 -19.91 13.09 12.77
CA PRO A 74 -19.54 12.53 11.48
C PRO A 74 -19.27 11.02 11.55
N THR A 75 -19.66 10.32 10.50
CA THR A 75 -19.34 8.90 10.34
C THR A 75 -17.90 8.76 9.82
N ILE A 76 -17.05 8.08 10.56
CA ILE A 76 -15.66 7.84 10.18
C ILE A 76 -15.44 6.40 9.76
N GLY A 77 -14.50 6.18 8.84
CA GLY A 77 -14.12 4.85 8.36
C GLY A 77 -12.70 4.47 8.70
N PHE A 78 -12.45 3.15 8.88
CA PHE A 78 -11.12 2.57 8.91
C PHE A 78 -11.06 1.44 7.90
N ILE A 79 -10.02 1.43 7.08
CA ILE A 79 -9.88 0.54 5.92
C ILE A 79 -8.50 -0.11 5.95
N SER A 80 -8.42 -1.37 5.53
CA SER A 80 -7.19 -2.15 5.43
C SER A 80 -7.37 -3.21 4.35
N HIS A 81 -6.29 -3.66 3.72
CA HIS A 81 -6.38 -4.73 2.73
C HIS A 81 -6.00 -6.10 3.32
N PHE A 82 -6.55 -7.17 2.77
CA PHE A 82 -6.27 -8.50 3.26
C PHE A 82 -5.44 -9.37 2.30
N ASP A 83 -5.21 -8.92 1.07
CA ASP A 83 -4.28 -9.61 0.17
C ASP A 83 -2.82 -9.34 0.56
N THR A 84 -1.94 -10.15 0.05
CA THR A 84 -0.49 -9.97 0.15
C THR A 84 0.11 -9.91 -1.24
N THR A 85 1.24 -9.21 -1.36
CA THR A 85 1.95 -9.01 -2.61
C THR A 85 2.36 -10.33 -3.28
N PRO A 86 2.38 -10.40 -4.63
CA PRO A 86 2.97 -11.50 -5.36
C PRO A 86 4.50 -11.44 -5.47
N ASP A 87 5.15 -10.40 -4.97
CA ASP A 87 6.60 -10.21 -5.08
C ASP A 87 7.40 -11.30 -4.34
N PHE A 88 6.85 -11.78 -3.23
CA PHE A 88 7.42 -12.89 -2.47
C PHE A 88 6.31 -13.75 -1.86
N THR A 89 6.52 -15.07 -1.80
CA THR A 89 5.45 -15.99 -1.38
C THR A 89 4.95 -15.72 0.05
N GLY A 90 3.62 -15.66 0.19
CA GLY A 90 2.89 -15.60 1.46
C GLY A 90 2.29 -16.96 1.88
N ALA A 91 2.68 -18.06 1.23
CA ALA A 91 2.17 -19.38 1.54
C ALA A 91 2.95 -20.07 2.67
N ASN A 92 2.23 -20.63 3.65
CA ASN A 92 2.82 -21.35 4.78
C ASN A 92 3.73 -20.47 5.67
N VAL A 93 3.33 -19.25 5.92
CA VAL A 93 4.03 -18.32 6.82
C VAL A 93 4.22 -18.96 8.20
N LYS A 94 5.45 -18.86 8.73
CA LYS A 94 5.83 -19.36 10.06
C LYS A 94 6.31 -18.19 10.91
N PRO A 95 5.40 -17.49 11.61
CA PRO A 95 5.75 -16.33 12.41
C PRO A 95 6.67 -16.73 13.57
N GLN A 96 7.72 -15.91 13.80
CA GLN A 96 8.62 -16.05 14.94
C GLN A 96 8.41 -14.85 15.88
N ILE A 97 8.19 -15.12 17.16
CA ILE A 97 8.00 -14.09 18.17
C ILE A 97 9.33 -13.89 18.90
N ILE A 98 9.87 -12.67 18.80
CA ILE A 98 11.13 -12.26 19.44
C ILE A 98 10.77 -11.36 20.61
N ASP A 99 10.68 -11.94 21.80
CA ASP A 99 10.35 -11.16 23.01
C ASP A 99 11.56 -10.32 23.46
N LYS A 100 11.32 -9.06 23.81
CA LYS A 100 12.33 -8.11 24.30
C LYS A 100 13.57 -8.05 23.41
N TYR A 101 13.37 -7.70 22.15
CA TYR A 101 14.45 -7.57 21.17
C TYR A 101 15.67 -6.82 21.74
N ASP A 102 16.84 -7.40 21.67
CA ASP A 102 18.04 -6.89 22.32
C ASP A 102 18.89 -5.92 21.48
N GLY A 103 18.48 -5.68 20.23
CA GLY A 103 19.17 -4.80 19.27
C GLY A 103 20.27 -5.49 18.47
N LYS A 104 20.29 -6.82 18.43
CA LYS A 104 21.24 -7.62 17.65
C LYS A 104 20.58 -8.31 16.45
N ASP A 105 21.41 -9.02 15.69
CA ASP A 105 20.97 -9.86 14.60
C ASP A 105 19.90 -10.87 15.04
N ILE A 106 18.84 -10.98 14.24
CA ILE A 106 17.80 -11.99 14.38
C ILE A 106 18.05 -13.06 13.31
N ILE A 107 18.33 -14.26 13.74
CA ILE A 107 18.50 -15.39 12.81
C ILE A 107 17.12 -15.91 12.43
N LEU A 108 16.67 -15.58 11.22
CA LEU A 108 15.39 -16.05 10.68
C LEU A 108 15.48 -17.52 10.29
N ASN A 109 16.55 -17.90 9.59
CA ASN A 109 16.77 -19.28 9.15
C ASN A 109 18.25 -19.63 9.25
N LYS A 110 18.58 -20.64 10.07
CA LYS A 110 19.96 -21.08 10.27
C LYS A 110 20.49 -21.90 9.11
N GLU A 111 19.63 -22.70 8.48
CA GLU A 111 20.03 -23.61 7.41
C GLU A 111 20.37 -22.82 6.13
N GLU A 112 19.58 -21.79 5.85
CA GLU A 112 19.78 -20.93 4.69
C GLU A 112 20.62 -19.68 4.99
N ASN A 113 21.08 -19.52 6.23
CA ASN A 113 21.85 -18.36 6.70
C ASN A 113 21.14 -17.03 6.44
N ILE A 114 19.82 -16.98 6.70
CA ILE A 114 19.02 -15.76 6.57
C ILE A 114 19.03 -15.03 7.90
N VAL A 115 19.53 -13.80 7.91
CA VAL A 115 19.70 -12.97 9.10
C VAL A 115 19.08 -11.59 8.87
N LEU A 116 18.16 -11.21 9.73
CA LEU A 116 17.64 -9.85 9.81
C LEU A 116 18.56 -9.05 10.75
N SER A 117 19.38 -8.20 10.15
CA SER A 117 20.46 -7.48 10.85
C SER A 117 20.21 -5.98 10.92
N PRO A 118 20.40 -5.34 12.09
CA PRO A 118 20.34 -3.89 12.22
C PRO A 118 21.46 -3.15 11.44
N ASP A 119 22.51 -3.84 11.00
CA ASP A 119 23.54 -3.27 10.13
C ASP A 119 23.02 -2.95 8.72
N TYR A 120 21.96 -3.61 8.28
CA TYR A 120 21.26 -3.35 7.01
C TYR A 120 19.93 -2.61 7.22
N PHE A 121 19.24 -2.90 8.31
CA PHE A 121 17.91 -2.39 8.64
C PHE A 121 17.98 -1.63 9.95
N GLU A 122 18.53 -0.42 9.91
CA GLU A 122 18.82 0.41 11.10
C GLU A 122 17.56 0.69 11.93
N ASP A 123 16.38 0.73 11.29
CA ASP A 123 15.08 0.95 11.96
C ASP A 123 14.76 -0.09 13.03
N LEU A 124 15.33 -1.30 12.95
CA LEU A 124 15.22 -2.31 14.00
C LEU A 124 15.64 -1.79 15.37
N LEU A 125 16.64 -0.89 15.42
CA LEU A 125 17.15 -0.34 16.67
C LEU A 125 16.14 0.54 17.41
N LEU A 126 15.12 1.06 16.72
CA LEU A 126 14.02 1.83 17.31
C LEU A 126 13.19 0.98 18.27
N TYR A 127 13.19 -0.33 18.07
CA TYR A 127 12.31 -1.28 18.75
C TYR A 127 13.02 -2.13 19.80
N LYS A 128 14.22 -1.72 20.22
CA LYS A 128 14.96 -2.40 21.29
C LYS A 128 14.15 -2.45 22.58
N GLY A 129 14.02 -3.64 23.14
CA GLY A 129 13.21 -3.94 24.32
C GLY A 129 11.74 -4.27 24.04
N GLN A 130 11.29 -4.11 22.81
CA GLN A 130 9.93 -4.44 22.36
C GLN A 130 9.85 -5.89 21.86
N THR A 131 8.63 -6.37 21.64
CA THR A 131 8.40 -7.68 21.02
C THR A 131 8.22 -7.53 19.53
N LEU A 132 9.01 -8.26 18.75
CA LEU A 132 8.91 -8.29 17.30
C LEU A 132 8.27 -9.60 16.84
N ILE A 133 7.48 -9.54 15.78
CA ILE A 133 7.06 -10.71 15.02
C ILE A 133 7.74 -10.66 13.67
N THR A 134 8.42 -11.73 13.28
CA THR A 134 9.13 -11.90 12.01
C THR A 134 8.63 -13.15 11.29
N THR A 135 9.00 -13.31 10.03
CA THR A 135 8.93 -14.59 9.31
C THR A 135 10.14 -15.48 9.62
N ASP A 136 10.12 -16.74 9.17
CA ASP A 136 11.30 -17.63 9.20
C ASP A 136 12.24 -17.41 7.99
N GLY A 137 12.03 -16.38 7.21
CA GLY A 137 12.83 -16.02 6.02
C GLY A 137 12.52 -16.85 4.77
N THR A 138 11.64 -17.85 4.84
CA THR A 138 11.21 -18.62 3.66
C THR A 138 10.02 -18.00 2.94
N THR A 139 9.29 -17.10 3.61
CA THR A 139 8.15 -16.36 3.11
C THR A 139 8.24 -14.88 3.51
N LEU A 140 7.38 -14.02 2.97
CA LEU A 140 7.05 -12.76 3.62
C LEU A 140 6.31 -13.03 4.95
N LEU A 141 6.06 -11.98 5.76
CA LEU A 141 5.25 -12.09 6.98
C LEU A 141 3.76 -11.83 6.71
N GLY A 142 3.47 -10.84 5.87
CA GLY A 142 2.11 -10.34 5.59
C GLY A 142 1.65 -9.32 6.63
N ALA A 143 2.57 -8.59 7.26
CA ALA A 143 2.24 -7.45 8.11
C ALA A 143 1.58 -6.34 7.29
N ASP A 144 1.97 -6.21 6.04
CA ASP A 144 1.30 -5.47 5.00
C ASP A 144 0.20 -6.35 4.36
N ASP A 145 -1.15 -6.12 4.61
CA ASP A 145 -1.60 -5.17 5.63
C ASP A 145 -2.47 -5.88 6.70
N LYS A 146 -2.10 -7.13 7.06
CA LYS A 146 -2.80 -7.86 8.12
C LYS A 146 -2.54 -7.28 9.52
N ALA A 147 -1.53 -6.38 9.65
CA ALA A 147 -1.35 -5.59 10.86
C ALA A 147 -2.50 -4.58 11.00
N GLY A 148 -2.81 -3.81 9.98
CA GLY A 148 -3.93 -2.87 9.99
C GLY A 148 -5.26 -3.55 10.22
N ILE A 149 -5.50 -4.73 9.62
CA ILE A 149 -6.70 -5.54 9.93
C ILE A 149 -6.75 -5.88 11.42
N THR A 150 -5.62 -6.35 11.99
CA THR A 150 -5.52 -6.70 13.41
C THR A 150 -5.88 -5.51 14.29
N GLU A 151 -5.39 -4.35 13.94
CA GLU A 151 -5.60 -3.09 14.66
C GLU A 151 -7.04 -2.64 14.63
N ILE A 152 -7.66 -2.64 13.43
CA ILE A 152 -9.07 -2.25 13.25
C ILE A 152 -9.98 -3.21 14.03
N VAL A 153 -9.82 -4.52 13.85
CA VAL A 153 -10.66 -5.52 14.53
C VAL A 153 -10.51 -5.42 16.05
N SER A 154 -9.26 -5.24 16.54
CA SER A 154 -8.99 -5.09 17.98
C SER A 154 -9.55 -3.78 18.56
N ALA A 155 -9.52 -2.69 17.79
CA ALA A 155 -10.12 -1.42 18.19
C ALA A 155 -11.66 -1.54 18.31
N MET A 156 -12.30 -2.20 17.35
CA MET A 156 -13.75 -2.43 17.40
C MET A 156 -14.13 -3.28 18.61
N GLU A 157 -13.44 -4.39 18.85
CA GLU A 157 -13.66 -5.23 20.03
C GLU A 157 -13.46 -4.45 21.34
N TYR A 158 -12.41 -3.63 21.40
CA TYR A 158 -12.13 -2.80 22.57
C TYR A 158 -13.21 -1.76 22.82
N LEU A 159 -13.70 -1.08 21.78
CA LEU A 159 -14.77 -0.08 21.89
C LEU A 159 -16.10 -0.72 22.33
N VAL A 160 -16.46 -1.88 21.76
CA VAL A 160 -17.66 -2.63 22.19
C VAL A 160 -17.57 -3.02 23.67
N ALA A 161 -16.42 -3.47 24.13
CA ALA A 161 -16.18 -3.85 25.53
C ALA A 161 -16.11 -2.66 26.49
N ASN A 162 -15.92 -1.43 25.98
CA ASN A 162 -15.71 -0.21 26.77
C ASN A 162 -16.67 0.93 26.37
N PRO A 163 -18.00 0.79 26.57
CA PRO A 163 -19.00 1.75 26.09
C PRO A 163 -18.91 3.14 26.76
N GLN A 164 -18.08 3.31 27.77
CA GLN A 164 -17.76 4.61 28.35
C GLN A 164 -16.91 5.48 27.41
N ILE A 165 -16.15 4.87 26.48
CA ILE A 165 -15.44 5.60 25.42
C ILE A 165 -16.48 6.05 24.41
N LYS A 166 -16.61 7.36 24.23
CA LYS A 166 -17.62 7.94 23.36
C LYS A 166 -17.13 8.00 21.92
N HIS A 167 -18.01 7.60 21.01
CA HIS A 167 -17.71 7.61 19.57
C HIS A 167 -19.00 7.77 18.75
N GLY A 168 -18.87 8.37 17.57
CA GLY A 168 -19.90 8.36 16.54
C GLY A 168 -20.03 7.00 15.86
N LYS A 169 -20.76 6.96 14.75
CA LYS A 169 -20.81 5.78 13.89
C LYS A 169 -19.45 5.53 13.26
N ILE A 170 -18.93 4.31 13.38
CA ILE A 170 -17.69 3.89 12.74
C ILE A 170 -17.98 2.86 11.65
N ARG A 171 -17.40 3.05 10.48
CA ARG A 171 -17.44 2.10 9.37
C ARG A 171 -16.10 1.35 9.29
N VAL A 172 -16.18 0.06 9.10
CA VAL A 172 -15.01 -0.81 8.85
C VAL A 172 -15.10 -1.31 7.43
N GLY A 173 -13.99 -1.22 6.70
CA GLY A 173 -13.86 -1.74 5.34
C GLY A 173 -12.62 -2.60 5.19
N PHE A 174 -12.74 -3.76 4.54
CA PHE A 174 -11.58 -4.56 4.13
C PHE A 174 -11.65 -4.84 2.64
N THR A 175 -10.51 -4.67 1.96
CA THR A 175 -10.36 -4.70 0.51
C THR A 175 -9.49 -5.88 0.05
N PRO A 176 -9.82 -6.52 -1.09
CA PRO A 176 -8.94 -7.43 -1.80
C PRO A 176 -8.04 -6.66 -2.77
N ASP A 177 -6.96 -7.29 -3.26
CA ASP A 177 -6.21 -6.88 -4.45
C ASP A 177 -5.58 -5.48 -4.39
N GLU A 178 -5.30 -4.94 -3.20
CA GLU A 178 -4.60 -3.67 -3.04
C GLU A 178 -3.20 -3.74 -3.65
N GLU A 179 -2.46 -4.80 -3.36
CA GLU A 179 -1.07 -5.02 -3.74
C GLU A 179 -0.82 -5.11 -5.27
N ILE A 180 -1.88 -5.26 -6.03
CA ILE A 180 -1.86 -5.19 -7.50
C ILE A 180 -2.57 -3.93 -8.02
N GLY A 181 -2.79 -2.94 -7.14
CA GLY A 181 -3.37 -1.63 -7.45
C GLY A 181 -4.86 -1.65 -7.78
N ARG A 182 -5.61 -2.66 -7.33
CA ARG A 182 -7.03 -2.84 -7.64
C ARG A 182 -7.94 -2.77 -6.40
N GLY A 183 -7.41 -2.52 -5.22
CA GLY A 183 -8.15 -2.58 -3.97
C GLY A 183 -9.37 -1.66 -3.93
N ALA A 184 -9.27 -0.43 -4.39
CA ALA A 184 -10.39 0.50 -4.42
C ALA A 184 -11.34 0.34 -5.61
N HIS A 185 -10.97 -0.40 -6.67
CA HIS A 185 -11.65 -0.34 -7.99
C HIS A 185 -13.16 -0.64 -7.97
N LYS A 186 -13.60 -1.51 -7.07
CA LYS A 186 -15.01 -1.90 -6.94
C LYS A 186 -15.57 -1.61 -5.55
N PHE A 187 -14.84 -0.81 -4.76
CA PHE A 187 -15.30 -0.40 -3.45
C PHE A 187 -16.50 0.54 -3.58
N ASP A 188 -17.58 0.21 -2.92
CA ASP A 188 -18.82 0.99 -2.94
C ASP A 188 -18.77 2.09 -1.86
N VAL A 189 -18.23 3.26 -2.23
CA VAL A 189 -18.09 4.43 -1.33
C VAL A 189 -19.43 4.91 -0.82
N GLU A 190 -20.47 4.89 -1.65
CA GLU A 190 -21.81 5.32 -1.25
C GLU A 190 -22.41 4.38 -0.18
N LYS A 191 -22.29 3.06 -0.40
CA LYS A 191 -22.69 2.05 0.59
C LYS A 191 -21.83 2.10 1.85
N PHE A 192 -20.55 2.39 1.73
CA PHE A 192 -19.66 2.56 2.88
C PHE A 192 -20.14 3.73 3.74
N GLY A 193 -20.51 4.85 3.13
CA GLY A 193 -21.27 5.94 3.77
C GLY A 193 -20.54 6.58 4.95
N ALA A 194 -19.22 6.73 4.88
CA ALA A 194 -18.42 7.52 5.81
C ALA A 194 -18.18 8.93 5.24
N ASP A 195 -18.09 9.93 6.10
CA ASP A 195 -17.72 11.30 5.71
C ASP A 195 -16.23 11.39 5.31
N TRP A 196 -15.39 10.61 5.97
CA TRP A 196 -13.99 10.34 5.61
C TRP A 196 -13.54 9.00 6.19
N ALA A 197 -12.38 8.53 5.77
CA ALA A 197 -11.79 7.32 6.31
C ALA A 197 -10.28 7.47 6.53
N TYR A 198 -9.66 6.45 7.10
CA TYR A 198 -8.23 6.27 7.20
C TYR A 198 -7.87 4.85 6.74
N THR A 199 -6.87 4.70 5.88
CA THR A 199 -6.22 3.41 5.68
C THR A 199 -5.22 3.17 6.80
N MET A 200 -5.20 1.96 7.36
CA MET A 200 -4.23 1.54 8.39
C MET A 200 -3.14 0.71 7.71
N ASP A 201 -2.34 1.35 6.85
CA ASP A 201 -1.48 0.72 5.87
C ASP A 201 -0.10 1.41 5.78
N GLY A 202 0.23 2.23 6.77
CA GLY A 202 1.53 2.87 6.89
C GLY A 202 2.56 1.99 7.60
N SER A 203 3.84 2.36 7.50
CA SER A 203 4.94 1.61 8.07
C SER A 203 5.22 2.01 9.53
N GLN A 204 6.22 2.82 9.73
CA GLN A 204 6.76 3.15 11.05
C GLN A 204 5.75 3.85 11.96
N ILE A 205 5.76 3.50 13.24
CA ILE A 205 4.94 4.17 14.26
C ILE A 205 5.04 5.70 14.17
N GLY A 206 3.88 6.34 14.07
CA GLY A 206 3.73 7.79 13.97
C GLY A 206 3.54 8.29 12.53
N GLU A 207 3.71 7.46 11.51
CA GLU A 207 3.45 7.86 10.13
C GLU A 207 1.99 8.27 9.93
N LEU A 208 1.82 9.44 9.31
CA LEU A 208 0.55 10.01 8.92
C LEU A 208 0.74 10.66 7.56
N GLU A 209 0.07 10.14 6.56
CA GLU A 209 0.38 10.42 5.17
C GLU A 209 -0.91 10.83 4.44
N TYR A 210 -0.89 12.01 3.83
CA TYR A 210 -1.99 12.55 3.04
C TYR A 210 -1.54 13.01 1.65
N GLU A 211 -0.29 12.67 1.30
CA GLU A 211 0.32 12.87 -0.01
C GLU A 211 0.91 11.56 -0.53
N ASN A 212 0.78 11.32 -1.81
CA ASN A 212 1.37 10.19 -2.51
C ASN A 212 1.80 10.59 -3.92
N PHE A 213 2.48 9.73 -4.64
CA PHE A 213 2.79 9.99 -6.04
C PHE A 213 1.53 10.10 -6.91
N ASN A 214 1.61 10.94 -7.98
CA ASN A 214 0.87 10.69 -9.20
C ASN A 214 1.58 9.58 -9.95
N ALA A 215 0.85 8.68 -10.58
CA ALA A 215 1.37 7.45 -11.15
C ALA A 215 0.82 7.15 -12.54
N ALA A 216 1.72 6.79 -13.45
CA ALA A 216 1.37 6.22 -14.73
C ALA A 216 2.29 5.05 -15.10
N GLY A 217 1.77 4.13 -15.90
CA GLY A 217 2.54 3.15 -16.62
C GLY A 217 2.72 3.60 -18.08
N ALA A 218 3.86 3.25 -18.69
CA ALA A 218 4.07 3.51 -20.09
C ALA A 218 4.66 2.28 -20.79
N VAL A 219 4.09 1.90 -21.92
CA VAL A 219 4.59 0.83 -22.79
C VAL A 219 5.09 1.46 -24.09
N VAL A 220 6.39 1.36 -24.32
CA VAL A 220 7.05 1.84 -25.54
C VAL A 220 7.37 0.65 -26.42
N LYS A 221 6.79 0.60 -27.62
CA LYS A 221 7.05 -0.45 -28.61
C LYS A 221 7.88 0.12 -29.75
N VAL A 222 9.00 -0.51 -30.02
CA VAL A 222 9.93 -0.11 -31.08
C VAL A 222 9.93 -1.17 -32.18
N LYS A 223 9.63 -0.76 -33.40
CA LYS A 223 9.60 -1.64 -34.59
C LYS A 223 10.87 -1.52 -35.40
N GLY A 224 11.49 -2.66 -35.63
CA GLY A 224 12.64 -2.81 -36.52
C GLY A 224 12.30 -3.34 -37.90
N LYS A 225 13.32 -3.83 -38.58
CA LYS A 225 13.21 -4.53 -39.85
C LYS A 225 14.40 -5.50 -39.99
N ILE A 226 14.12 -6.80 -39.94
CA ILE A 226 15.14 -7.82 -40.05
C ILE A 226 15.51 -8.07 -41.52
N VAL A 227 16.76 -8.24 -41.81
CA VAL A 227 17.34 -8.83 -43.01
C VAL A 227 18.58 -9.62 -42.64
N HIS A 228 19.06 -10.51 -43.53
CA HIS A 228 20.29 -11.25 -43.28
C HIS A 228 21.45 -10.28 -43.02
N PRO A 229 22.20 -10.43 -41.90
CA PRO A 229 23.22 -9.47 -41.50
C PRO A 229 24.27 -9.13 -42.58
N GLY A 230 24.65 -10.12 -43.40
CA GLY A 230 25.61 -9.93 -44.50
C GLY A 230 25.11 -8.99 -45.62
N TYR A 231 23.81 -8.70 -45.67
CA TYR A 231 23.15 -7.86 -46.69
C TYR A 231 22.38 -6.69 -46.08
N ALA A 232 22.67 -6.36 -44.81
CA ALA A 232 21.87 -5.47 -43.98
C ALA A 232 22.07 -3.96 -44.30
N LYS A 233 23.19 -3.58 -44.94
CA LYS A 233 23.54 -2.18 -45.18
C LYS A 233 22.39 -1.44 -45.92
N GLY A 234 21.86 -0.39 -45.28
CA GLY A 234 20.79 0.42 -45.83
C GLY A 234 19.39 -0.27 -45.86
N LYS A 235 19.25 -1.44 -45.22
CA LYS A 235 18.01 -2.22 -45.25
C LYS A 235 17.53 -2.62 -43.85
N MET A 236 18.44 -3.08 -42.99
CA MET A 236 18.09 -3.47 -41.61
C MET A 236 17.84 -2.25 -40.76
N VAL A 237 16.87 -2.36 -39.89
CA VAL A 237 16.67 -1.46 -38.75
C VAL A 237 16.55 -2.34 -37.52
N ASN A 238 17.47 -2.15 -36.60
CA ASN A 238 17.48 -2.92 -35.36
C ASN A 238 16.72 -2.14 -34.27
N SER A 239 15.58 -2.67 -33.85
CA SER A 239 14.72 -2.06 -32.84
C SER A 239 15.46 -1.82 -31.51
N MET A 240 16.37 -2.72 -31.15
CA MET A 240 17.12 -2.63 -29.89
C MET A 240 18.04 -1.39 -29.83
N TYR A 241 18.61 -0.96 -30.96
CA TYR A 241 19.39 0.28 -30.99
C TYR A 241 18.52 1.52 -30.81
N ILE A 242 17.35 1.56 -31.46
CA ILE A 242 16.38 2.66 -31.28
C ILE A 242 15.88 2.68 -29.83
N ALA A 243 15.55 1.53 -29.24
CA ALA A 243 15.17 1.42 -27.85
C ALA A 243 16.27 1.96 -26.91
N THR A 244 17.55 1.66 -27.22
CA THR A 244 18.69 2.19 -26.47
C THR A 244 18.79 3.72 -26.60
N GLU A 245 18.51 4.30 -27.78
CA GLU A 245 18.45 5.76 -27.98
C GLU A 245 17.33 6.36 -27.11
N PHE A 246 16.14 5.75 -27.09
CA PHE A 246 15.02 6.19 -26.26
C PHE A 246 15.41 6.21 -24.77
N ILE A 247 15.95 5.09 -24.26
CA ILE A 247 16.39 4.95 -22.86
C ILE A 247 17.42 6.03 -22.49
N ASN A 248 18.44 6.22 -23.33
CA ASN A 248 19.52 7.18 -23.06
C ASN A 248 19.10 8.65 -23.21
N SER A 249 17.95 8.92 -23.83
CA SER A 249 17.41 10.28 -23.99
C SER A 249 16.60 10.74 -22.76
N LEU A 250 16.21 9.82 -21.89
CA LEU A 250 15.59 10.17 -20.60
C LEU A 250 16.64 10.64 -19.57
N PRO A 251 16.27 11.48 -18.60
CA PRO A 251 17.17 11.98 -17.58
C PRO A 251 17.77 10.85 -16.75
N ARG A 252 19.09 10.64 -16.89
CA ARG A 252 19.79 9.50 -16.31
C ARG A 252 19.74 9.38 -14.78
N LEU A 253 19.60 10.49 -14.08
CA LEU A 253 19.58 10.53 -12.62
C LEU A 253 18.15 10.63 -12.04
N GLU A 254 17.13 10.60 -12.89
CA GLU A 254 15.73 10.59 -12.48
C GLU A 254 15.17 9.16 -12.50
N THR A 255 15.82 8.30 -11.73
CA THR A 255 15.45 6.88 -11.57
C THR A 255 15.29 6.56 -10.07
N PRO A 256 14.59 5.49 -9.67
CA PRO A 256 14.36 5.18 -8.27
C PRO A 256 15.63 5.13 -7.42
N GLU A 257 16.72 4.57 -7.96
CA GLU A 257 17.99 4.45 -7.28
C GLU A 257 18.77 5.77 -7.08
N HIS A 258 18.30 6.87 -7.70
CA HIS A 258 18.93 8.19 -7.62
C HIS A 258 18.00 9.27 -7.02
N THR A 259 16.78 8.91 -6.63
CA THR A 259 15.78 9.89 -6.18
C THR A 259 15.24 9.55 -4.78
N GLU A 260 14.94 10.59 -4.01
CA GLU A 260 14.38 10.49 -2.66
C GLU A 260 13.33 11.58 -2.40
N GLY A 261 12.62 11.48 -1.27
CA GLY A 261 11.64 12.47 -0.84
C GLY A 261 10.58 12.75 -1.93
N TYR A 262 10.45 14.00 -2.32
CA TYR A 262 9.48 14.46 -3.34
C TYR A 262 9.95 14.33 -4.79
N GLN A 263 11.17 13.84 -5.02
CA GLN A 263 11.70 13.70 -6.37
C GLN A 263 10.98 12.60 -7.15
N GLY A 264 10.49 12.94 -8.33
CA GLY A 264 9.88 11.99 -9.26
C GLY A 264 10.91 11.24 -10.10
N PHE A 265 10.46 10.20 -10.80
CA PHE A 265 11.34 9.34 -11.59
C PHE A 265 10.67 8.69 -12.79
N PHE A 266 11.51 8.20 -13.71
CA PHE A 266 11.19 7.20 -14.71
C PHE A 266 11.85 5.88 -14.30
N HIS A 267 11.09 4.81 -14.22
CA HIS A 267 11.62 3.49 -13.90
C HIS A 267 11.37 2.51 -15.03
N LEU A 268 12.41 2.18 -15.79
CA LEU A 268 12.38 1.08 -16.74
C LEU A 268 12.46 -0.23 -15.94
N TYR A 269 11.36 -0.95 -15.81
CA TYR A 269 11.33 -2.18 -15.03
C TYR A 269 11.33 -3.45 -15.88
N SER A 270 11.02 -3.32 -17.19
CA SER A 270 11.04 -4.45 -18.12
C SER A 270 11.55 -4.02 -19.49
N ILE A 271 12.36 -4.87 -20.10
CA ILE A 271 12.80 -4.76 -21.49
C ILE A 271 12.83 -6.15 -22.13
N SER A 272 12.17 -6.27 -23.27
CA SER A 272 12.20 -7.48 -24.10
C SER A 272 12.39 -7.09 -25.55
N GLY A 273 13.34 -7.71 -26.25
CA GLY A 273 13.61 -7.25 -27.62
C GLY A 273 14.42 -8.18 -28.50
N GLU A 274 14.09 -8.09 -29.78
CA GLU A 274 14.81 -8.70 -30.92
C GLU A 274 14.98 -7.65 -32.01
N VAL A 275 15.58 -8.00 -33.15
CA VAL A 275 15.82 -7.06 -34.25
C VAL A 275 14.51 -6.43 -34.78
N GLU A 276 13.42 -7.19 -34.83
CA GLU A 276 12.13 -6.73 -35.38
C GLU A 276 11.28 -5.94 -34.40
N GLU A 277 11.35 -6.26 -33.09
CA GLU A 277 10.57 -5.56 -32.09
C GLU A 277 11.30 -5.52 -30.75
N THR A 278 11.22 -4.39 -30.08
CA THR A 278 11.62 -4.22 -28.66
C THR A 278 10.50 -3.53 -27.92
N VAL A 279 10.17 -4.06 -26.75
CA VAL A 279 9.17 -3.48 -25.82
C VAL A 279 9.89 -3.03 -24.55
N LEU A 280 9.60 -1.79 -24.15
CA LEU A 280 10.06 -1.20 -22.90
C LEU A 280 8.85 -0.90 -22.04
N GLU A 281 8.89 -1.26 -20.76
CA GLU A 281 7.83 -0.99 -19.81
C GLU A 281 8.35 -0.09 -18.70
N TYR A 282 7.67 1.04 -18.50
CA TYR A 282 8.05 2.09 -17.56
C TYR A 282 6.99 2.34 -16.51
N ILE A 283 7.44 2.70 -15.33
CA ILE A 283 6.67 3.35 -14.29
C ILE A 283 7.10 4.82 -14.24
N ILE A 284 6.12 5.74 -14.23
CA ILE A 284 6.32 7.19 -14.12
C ILE A 284 5.72 7.64 -12.79
N ARG A 285 6.48 8.38 -12.00
CA ARG A 285 6.07 8.89 -10.69
C ARG A 285 6.50 10.33 -10.48
N ASP A 286 5.63 11.14 -9.92
CA ASP A 286 5.95 12.46 -9.37
C ASP A 286 4.89 12.91 -8.37
N HIS A 287 5.25 13.62 -7.29
CA HIS A 287 4.28 14.18 -6.35
C HIS A 287 3.58 15.41 -6.91
N ASP A 288 4.28 16.21 -7.70
CA ASP A 288 3.73 17.39 -8.35
C ASP A 288 3.03 16.99 -9.66
N LEU A 289 1.76 17.39 -9.81
CA LEU A 289 0.97 17.05 -10.99
C LEU A 289 1.55 17.68 -12.27
N GLY A 290 2.07 18.92 -12.19
CA GLY A 290 2.67 19.59 -13.34
C GLY A 290 3.95 18.91 -13.82
N HIS A 291 4.80 18.49 -12.88
CA HIS A 291 6.00 17.70 -13.20
C HIS A 291 5.63 16.31 -13.72
N PHE A 292 4.60 15.68 -13.17
CA PHE A 292 4.11 14.39 -13.65
C PHE A 292 3.64 14.46 -15.10
N GLU A 293 2.83 15.47 -15.45
CA GLU A 293 2.40 15.69 -16.83
C GLU A 293 3.59 15.99 -17.75
N ALA A 294 4.53 16.82 -17.31
CA ALA A 294 5.75 17.12 -18.09
C ALA A 294 6.59 15.86 -18.36
N ARG A 295 6.62 14.89 -17.42
CA ARG A 295 7.29 13.59 -17.65
C ARG A 295 6.62 12.78 -18.74
N LYS A 296 5.30 12.71 -18.76
CA LYS A 296 4.53 12.01 -19.80
C LYS A 296 4.74 12.68 -21.15
N GLU A 297 4.67 14.02 -21.20
CA GLU A 297 4.94 14.80 -22.41
C GLU A 297 6.38 14.59 -22.93
N MET A 298 7.37 14.48 -22.05
CA MET A 298 8.75 14.21 -22.44
C MET A 298 8.86 12.87 -23.17
N MET A 299 8.24 11.80 -22.66
CA MET A 299 8.26 10.49 -23.32
C MET A 299 7.55 10.51 -24.67
N GLN A 300 6.43 11.21 -24.77
CA GLN A 300 5.72 11.40 -26.05
C GLN A 300 6.59 12.16 -27.05
N LYS A 301 7.22 13.25 -26.62
CA LYS A 301 8.11 14.06 -27.46
C LYS A 301 9.31 13.25 -27.98
N LEU A 302 9.94 12.43 -27.14
CA LEU A 302 11.01 11.52 -27.55
C LEU A 302 10.53 10.52 -28.62
N THR A 303 9.33 10.00 -28.46
CA THR A 303 8.69 9.14 -29.47
C THR A 303 8.57 9.85 -30.83
N ASP A 304 8.07 11.08 -30.82
CA ASP A 304 7.88 11.88 -32.03
C ASP A 304 9.23 12.25 -32.66
N GLU A 305 10.24 12.62 -31.88
CA GLU A 305 11.59 12.94 -32.33
C GLU A 305 12.27 11.75 -33.03
N LEU A 306 12.17 10.55 -32.44
CA LEU A 306 12.72 9.33 -33.04
C LEU A 306 11.98 8.97 -34.33
N ASN A 307 10.67 9.07 -34.37
CA ASN A 307 9.89 8.83 -35.58
C ASN A 307 10.28 9.82 -36.72
N ALA A 308 10.51 11.08 -36.39
CA ALA A 308 10.97 12.08 -37.32
C ALA A 308 12.40 11.77 -37.85
N GLN A 309 13.30 11.35 -36.95
CA GLN A 309 14.68 10.98 -37.31
C GLN A 309 14.73 9.79 -38.30
N TYR A 310 13.85 8.80 -38.09
CA TYR A 310 13.77 7.62 -38.96
C TYR A 310 12.84 7.80 -40.15
N GLU A 311 12.22 8.98 -40.30
CA GLU A 311 11.28 9.33 -41.39
C GLU A 311 10.11 8.32 -41.51
N ARG A 312 9.74 7.67 -40.42
CA ARG A 312 8.64 6.70 -40.34
C ARG A 312 8.27 6.44 -38.87
N GLU A 313 7.12 5.85 -38.64
CA GLU A 313 6.71 5.35 -37.31
C GLU A 313 7.53 4.09 -36.95
N VAL A 314 8.57 4.28 -36.14
CA VAL A 314 9.40 3.21 -35.57
C VAL A 314 9.16 3.04 -34.09
N VAL A 315 8.62 4.05 -33.39
CA VAL A 315 8.29 4.01 -31.94
C VAL A 315 6.84 4.35 -31.76
N THR A 316 6.15 3.60 -30.94
CA THR A 316 4.81 3.94 -30.42
C THR A 316 4.85 3.89 -28.91
N ILE A 317 4.07 4.74 -28.25
CA ILE A 317 3.96 4.79 -26.80
C ILE A 317 2.49 4.76 -26.39
N GLU A 318 2.18 3.97 -25.36
CA GLU A 318 0.90 3.99 -24.68
C GLU A 318 1.16 4.36 -23.21
N ILE A 319 0.57 5.45 -22.74
CA ILE A 319 0.68 5.92 -21.35
C ILE A 319 -0.69 5.80 -20.70
N LYS A 320 -0.75 5.16 -19.52
CA LYS A 320 -1.98 5.00 -18.74
C LYS A 320 -1.76 5.52 -17.32
N ASP A 321 -2.58 6.50 -16.93
CA ASP A 321 -2.63 6.95 -15.54
C ASP A 321 -3.19 5.83 -14.66
N GLN A 322 -2.61 5.68 -13.47
CA GLN A 322 -2.95 4.63 -12.51
C GLN A 322 -3.67 5.21 -11.29
N TYR A 323 -3.09 6.23 -10.67
CA TYR A 323 -3.67 6.97 -9.55
C TYR A 323 -3.04 8.37 -9.46
N PHE A 324 -3.65 9.23 -8.65
CA PHE A 324 -3.20 10.60 -8.44
C PHE A 324 -2.90 10.88 -6.96
N ASN A 325 -2.16 11.94 -6.69
CA ASN A 325 -1.84 12.40 -5.35
C ASN A 325 -3.12 12.80 -4.61
N MET A 326 -3.42 12.09 -3.51
CA MET A 326 -4.63 12.34 -2.69
C MET A 326 -4.62 13.71 -2.00
N LYS A 327 -3.50 14.40 -1.93
CA LYS A 327 -3.37 15.74 -1.32
C LYS A 327 -4.47 16.69 -1.80
N GLU A 328 -4.74 16.74 -3.11
CA GLU A 328 -5.77 17.60 -3.70
C GLU A 328 -7.15 17.38 -3.07
N LYS A 329 -7.44 16.14 -2.66
CA LYS A 329 -8.73 15.73 -2.09
C LYS A 329 -8.77 15.85 -0.57
N VAL A 330 -7.62 15.76 0.10
CA VAL A 330 -7.51 15.85 1.55
C VAL A 330 -7.33 17.29 2.03
N GLU A 331 -6.56 18.14 1.32
CA GLU A 331 -6.34 19.55 1.69
C GLU A 331 -7.63 20.34 2.01
N PRO A 332 -8.74 20.21 1.27
CA PRO A 332 -9.99 20.91 1.61
C PRO A 332 -10.60 20.50 2.95
N VAL A 333 -10.18 19.37 3.51
CA VAL A 333 -10.70 18.76 4.74
C VAL A 333 -9.60 18.42 5.74
N MET A 334 -8.55 19.24 5.82
CA MET A 334 -7.35 18.99 6.66
C MET A 334 -7.66 18.66 8.12
N HIS A 335 -8.82 19.04 8.64
CA HIS A 335 -9.23 18.69 10.00
C HIS A 335 -9.17 17.18 10.28
N ILE A 336 -9.33 16.33 9.26
CA ILE A 336 -9.21 14.87 9.43
C ILE A 336 -7.77 14.44 9.70
N VAL A 337 -6.79 15.12 9.10
CA VAL A 337 -5.36 14.93 9.39
C VAL A 337 -5.03 15.47 10.77
N ASP A 338 -5.56 16.65 11.14
CA ASP A 338 -5.36 17.27 12.45
C ASP A 338 -5.89 16.39 13.59
N ILE A 339 -7.05 15.72 13.39
CA ILE A 339 -7.63 14.75 14.34
C ILE A 339 -6.67 13.58 14.57
N ALA A 340 -6.15 13.00 13.50
CA ALA A 340 -5.22 11.87 13.60
C ALA A 340 -3.90 12.29 14.27
N GLU A 341 -3.37 13.44 13.91
CA GLU A 341 -2.18 14.02 14.53
C GLU A 341 -2.38 14.27 16.04
N GLU A 342 -3.50 14.84 16.43
CA GLU A 342 -3.86 15.10 17.83
C GLU A 342 -4.02 13.77 18.60
N ALA A 343 -4.67 12.76 18.01
CA ALA A 343 -4.79 11.42 18.61
C ALA A 343 -3.41 10.82 18.92
N MET A 344 -2.47 10.90 17.99
CA MET A 344 -1.09 10.45 18.19
C MET A 344 -0.41 11.21 19.32
N LYS A 345 -0.51 12.55 19.35
CA LYS A 345 0.08 13.39 20.39
C LYS A 345 -0.45 13.06 21.78
N GLN A 346 -1.76 12.85 21.93
CA GLN A 346 -2.37 12.48 23.21
C GLN A 346 -1.91 11.11 23.70
N LEU A 347 -1.50 10.22 22.79
CA LEU A 347 -0.95 8.91 23.10
C LEU A 347 0.58 8.89 23.23
N ASN A 348 1.21 10.09 23.27
CA ASN A 348 2.66 10.27 23.30
C ASN A 348 3.38 9.63 22.10
N ILE A 349 2.73 9.58 20.96
CA ILE A 349 3.34 9.19 19.68
C ILE A 349 3.73 10.49 18.97
N LYS A 350 4.98 10.55 18.49
CA LYS A 350 5.44 11.67 17.67
C LYS A 350 4.90 11.48 16.25
N PRO A 351 4.05 12.40 15.73
CA PRO A 351 3.60 12.30 14.35
C PRO A 351 4.78 12.48 13.37
N LEU A 352 4.79 11.66 12.33
CA LEU A 352 5.73 11.67 11.22
C LEU A 352 4.93 11.93 9.94
N ILE A 353 4.64 13.21 9.68
CA ILE A 353 3.89 13.58 8.47
C ILE A 353 4.85 13.58 7.29
N LYS A 354 4.63 12.68 6.34
CA LYS A 354 5.46 12.52 5.15
C LYS A 354 4.60 12.13 3.93
N ALA A 355 5.19 12.22 2.75
CA ALA A 355 4.55 11.75 1.52
C ALA A 355 4.93 10.29 1.24
N ILE A 356 3.96 9.51 0.76
CA ILE A 356 4.17 8.13 0.30
C ILE A 356 4.87 8.16 -1.06
N ARG A 357 5.90 7.35 -1.23
CA ARG A 357 6.56 7.14 -2.55
C ARG A 357 5.94 5.98 -3.33
N GLY A 358 4.65 5.83 -3.24
CA GLY A 358 3.82 4.81 -3.88
C GLY A 358 2.38 5.31 -3.96
N GLY A 359 1.44 4.40 -3.95
CA GLY A 359 0.00 4.64 -3.80
C GLY A 359 -0.55 3.70 -2.75
N THR A 360 -1.76 3.96 -2.28
CA THR A 360 -2.55 3.11 -1.40
C THR A 360 -4.01 3.14 -1.85
N ASP A 361 -4.85 2.26 -1.33
CA ASP A 361 -6.29 2.35 -1.53
C ASP A 361 -6.83 3.74 -1.17
N GLY A 362 -6.29 4.37 -0.13
CA GLY A 362 -6.65 5.73 0.28
C GLY A 362 -6.49 6.78 -0.81
N SER A 363 -5.50 6.62 -1.68
CA SER A 363 -5.28 7.49 -2.83
C SER A 363 -6.46 7.44 -3.79
N GLN A 364 -6.88 6.24 -4.17
CA GLN A 364 -8.00 6.03 -5.11
C GLN A 364 -9.34 6.38 -4.46
N LEU A 365 -9.57 5.97 -3.21
CA LEU A 365 -10.79 6.27 -2.45
C LEU A 365 -11.00 7.78 -2.31
N SER A 366 -9.92 8.56 -2.12
CA SER A 366 -9.99 10.02 -2.06
C SER A 366 -10.54 10.62 -3.35
N TYR A 367 -10.15 10.10 -4.51
CA TYR A 367 -10.70 10.53 -5.81
C TYR A 367 -12.11 10.00 -6.09
N MET A 368 -12.54 8.94 -5.40
CA MET A 368 -13.92 8.43 -5.45
C MET A 368 -14.88 9.18 -4.52
N GLY A 369 -14.39 10.21 -3.81
CA GLY A 369 -15.19 11.07 -2.93
C GLY A 369 -15.14 10.71 -1.44
N LEU A 370 -14.23 9.83 -1.05
CA LEU A 370 -13.96 9.46 0.35
C LEU A 370 -12.54 9.90 0.73
N PRO A 371 -12.32 11.13 1.24
CA PRO A 371 -10.99 11.55 1.70
C PRO A 371 -10.41 10.55 2.70
N CYS A 372 -9.23 9.99 2.39
CA CYS A 372 -8.72 8.84 3.11
C CYS A 372 -7.20 8.89 3.28
N PRO A 373 -6.68 9.68 4.25
CA PRO A 373 -5.25 9.66 4.58
C PRO A 373 -4.83 8.31 5.18
N ASN A 374 -3.53 8.03 5.14
CA ASN A 374 -2.94 6.79 5.61
C ASN A 374 -2.30 6.96 6.99
N ILE A 375 -2.47 5.98 7.86
CA ILE A 375 -1.90 5.91 9.21
C ILE A 375 -1.04 4.65 9.32
N PHE A 376 0.01 4.71 10.13
CA PHE A 376 0.91 3.58 10.38
C PHE A 376 0.18 2.33 10.87
N ALA A 377 0.58 1.17 10.36
CA ALA A 377 0.29 -0.16 10.88
C ALA A 377 1.50 -0.80 11.58
N GLY A 378 2.65 -0.16 11.55
CA GLY A 378 3.84 -0.53 12.30
C GLY A 378 4.72 -1.60 11.67
N GLY A 379 4.37 -2.15 10.51
CA GLY A 379 5.20 -3.12 9.81
C GLY A 379 6.40 -2.49 9.12
N HIS A 380 7.40 -3.32 8.80
CA HIS A 380 8.64 -2.90 8.14
C HIS A 380 9.14 -3.94 7.16
N ASN A 381 9.97 -3.48 6.19
CA ASN A 381 10.62 -4.33 5.19
C ASN A 381 9.62 -5.17 4.38
N PHE A 382 8.51 -4.55 4.01
CA PHE A 382 7.42 -5.16 3.27
C PHE A 382 7.88 -5.87 1.99
N HIS A 383 7.03 -6.73 1.43
CA HIS A 383 7.23 -7.45 0.17
C HIS A 383 8.41 -8.44 0.17
N GLY A 384 8.89 -8.88 1.35
CA GLY A 384 10.04 -9.78 1.35
C GLY A 384 10.27 -10.55 2.66
N ARG A 385 11.32 -11.37 2.63
CA ARG A 385 11.70 -12.27 3.71
C ARG A 385 12.18 -11.61 5.00
N TYR A 386 12.45 -10.32 4.98
CA TYR A 386 12.93 -9.54 6.12
C TYR A 386 11.82 -8.73 6.79
N GLU A 387 10.59 -8.97 6.39
CA GLU A 387 9.43 -8.30 6.94
C GLU A 387 9.26 -8.60 8.44
N TYR A 388 8.94 -7.58 9.21
CA TYR A 388 8.67 -7.70 10.64
C TYR A 388 7.68 -6.64 11.11
N VAL A 389 7.06 -6.88 12.27
CA VAL A 389 6.20 -5.90 12.94
C VAL A 389 6.44 -5.88 14.45
N PRO A 390 6.65 -4.71 15.07
CA PRO A 390 6.65 -4.56 16.53
C PRO A 390 5.23 -4.65 17.08
N VAL A 391 5.01 -5.52 18.03
CA VAL A 391 3.68 -5.71 18.66
C VAL A 391 3.20 -4.44 19.35
N GLU A 392 4.12 -3.71 20.00
CA GLU A 392 3.82 -2.45 20.66
C GLU A 392 3.37 -1.37 19.66
N SER A 393 3.84 -1.41 18.41
CA SER A 393 3.35 -0.52 17.34
C SER A 393 1.90 -0.83 16.97
N MET A 394 1.54 -2.11 16.81
CA MET A 394 0.14 -2.52 16.55
C MET A 394 -0.79 -2.12 17.70
N ILE A 395 -0.35 -2.27 18.96
CA ILE A 395 -1.12 -1.81 20.13
C ILE A 395 -1.34 -0.30 20.03
N LYS A 396 -0.32 0.47 19.70
CA LYS A 396 -0.40 1.92 19.56
C LYS A 396 -1.32 2.34 18.41
N ALA A 397 -1.27 1.68 17.27
CA ALA A 397 -2.18 1.95 16.15
C ALA A 397 -3.63 1.65 16.54
N THR A 398 -3.88 0.54 17.25
CA THR A 398 -5.21 0.22 17.81
C THR A 398 -5.69 1.33 18.77
N GLU A 399 -4.80 1.85 19.64
CA GLU A 399 -5.12 2.98 20.54
C GLU A 399 -5.42 4.27 19.75
N VAL A 400 -4.70 4.52 18.63
CA VAL A 400 -4.92 5.68 17.75
C VAL A 400 -6.31 5.61 17.12
N ILE A 401 -6.74 4.47 16.62
CA ILE A 401 -8.11 4.27 16.08
C ILE A 401 -9.16 4.67 17.13
N CYS A 402 -9.05 4.13 18.34
CA CYS A 402 -9.96 4.45 19.44
C CYS A 402 -9.93 5.94 19.80
N LYS A 403 -8.75 6.56 19.79
CA LYS A 403 -8.58 7.97 20.16
C LYS A 403 -9.12 8.91 19.07
N ILE A 404 -8.96 8.58 17.79
CA ILE A 404 -9.59 9.31 16.68
C ILE A 404 -11.11 9.32 16.84
N ALA A 405 -11.69 8.16 17.14
CA ALA A 405 -13.13 8.04 17.34
C ALA A 405 -13.64 8.88 18.53
N GLU A 406 -12.89 8.90 19.64
CA GLU A 406 -13.19 9.71 20.83
C GLU A 406 -13.10 11.21 20.54
N ILE A 407 -12.00 11.67 19.93
CA ILE A 407 -11.80 13.09 19.57
C ILE A 407 -12.90 13.56 18.60
N THR A 408 -13.23 12.74 17.59
CA THR A 408 -14.28 13.08 16.63
C THR A 408 -15.64 13.27 17.32
N ALA A 409 -15.96 12.45 18.31
CA ALA A 409 -17.20 12.58 19.08
C ALA A 409 -17.22 13.81 20.00
N GLU A 410 -16.07 14.32 20.42
CA GLU A 410 -15.96 15.49 21.31
C GLU A 410 -16.00 16.83 20.59
N GLN A 411 -15.52 16.90 19.33
CA GLN A 411 -15.43 18.15 18.56
C GLN A 411 -16.79 18.78 18.21
N ASN A 412 -17.87 18.04 18.29
CA ASN A 412 -19.22 18.48 17.96
C ASN A 412 -20.14 18.66 19.18
N LYS A 413 -19.56 18.87 20.36
CA LYS A 413 -20.31 19.23 21.59
C LYS A 413 -20.60 20.72 21.70
#